data_f7dfbabf372f38f472756e7da4ab5aac
#
_entry.id   f7dfbabf372f38f472756e7da4ab5aac
#
_cell.length_a   1.000
_cell.length_b   1.000
_cell.length_c   1.000
_cell.angle_alpha   90.00
_cell.angle_beta   90.00
_cell.angle_gamma   90.00
#
_symmetry.space_group_name_H-M   'P 1'
#
loop_
_entity.id
_entity.type
_entity.pdbx_description
1 polymer ?
#
loop_
_entity_poly.entity_id
_entity_poly.type
_entity_poly.pdbx_seq_one_letter_code
_entity_poly.pdbx_strand_id
1 'polypeptide(L)'
;IIVKMDMLKPGSDQEDRKFIHNVLSQDHIKVMSLVDQITGYNEEPVKPVMRSKTFNVPEKKYQEIAAQLKQIYDQLESAQAGDKKSDSVSVHLDMKFFIFKKSSK
;
A
#
# COMPACT_ATOMS: atom_id res chain seq x y z
N ILE A 1 1.53 5.80 9.16
CA ILE A 1 2.97 6.00 9.07
C ILE A 1 3.38 6.00 7.61
N ILE A 2 3.99 7.09 7.18
CA ILE A 2 4.50 7.18 5.84
C ILE A 2 5.95 6.70 5.86
N VAL A 3 6.22 5.62 5.13
CA VAL A 3 7.57 5.10 5.02
C VAL A 3 8.11 5.47 3.65
N LYS A 4 9.23 6.19 3.63
CA LYS A 4 9.90 6.56 2.39
C LYS A 4 10.95 5.50 2.09
N MET A 5 10.78 4.80 0.99
CA MET A 5 11.71 3.74 0.61
C MET A 5 13.10 4.27 0.28
N ASP A 6 13.23 5.56 0.01
CA ASP A 6 14.54 6.20 -0.20
C ASP A 6 15.36 6.29 1.08
N MET A 7 14.79 5.96 2.23
CA MET A 7 15.54 5.84 3.49
C MET A 7 16.37 4.55 3.55
N LEU A 8 16.11 3.61 2.66
CA LEU A 8 16.88 2.38 2.61
C LEU A 8 18.29 2.65 2.10
N LYS A 9 19.27 1.98 2.68
CA LYS A 9 20.68 2.20 2.33
C LYS A 9 21.16 1.14 1.35
N PRO A 10 21.66 1.53 0.18
CA PRO A 10 22.19 0.57 -0.78
C PRO A 10 23.31 -0.28 -0.17
N GLY A 11 23.34 -1.55 -0.50
CA GLY A 11 24.40 -2.44 -0.07
C GLY A 11 24.23 -3.07 1.29
N SER A 12 23.15 -2.75 2.03
CA SER A 12 22.91 -3.33 3.34
C SER A 12 21.59 -4.09 3.34
N ASP A 13 21.52 -5.16 2.55
CA ASP A 13 20.29 -5.91 2.37
C ASP A 13 19.71 -6.44 3.67
N GLN A 14 20.56 -6.89 4.57
CA GLN A 14 20.07 -7.47 5.83
C GLN A 14 19.39 -6.42 6.71
N GLU A 15 20.00 -5.23 6.81
CA GLU A 15 19.41 -4.14 7.58
C GLU A 15 18.13 -3.62 6.92
N ASP A 16 18.15 -3.53 5.60
CA ASP A 16 16.97 -3.11 4.85
C ASP A 16 15.81 -4.07 5.05
N ARG A 17 16.11 -5.39 5.06
CA ARG A 17 15.07 -6.39 5.33
C ARG A 17 14.49 -6.23 6.72
N LYS A 18 15.32 -6.00 7.73
CA LYS A 18 14.84 -5.78 9.09
C LYS A 18 13.93 -4.57 9.18
N PHE A 19 14.33 -3.49 8.53
CA PHE A 19 13.53 -2.28 8.49
C PHE A 19 12.16 -2.54 7.87
N ILE A 20 12.15 -3.20 6.71
CA ILE A 20 10.91 -3.50 6.01
C ILE A 20 10.04 -4.45 6.82
N HIS A 21 10.64 -5.47 7.46
CA HIS A 21 9.89 -6.36 8.32
C HIS A 21 9.20 -5.62 9.46
N ASN A 22 9.91 -4.68 10.09
CA ASN A 22 9.32 -3.89 11.16
C ASN A 22 8.15 -3.06 10.66
N VAL A 23 8.31 -2.42 9.50
CA VAL A 23 7.26 -1.61 8.91
C VAL A 23 6.04 -2.46 8.60
N LEU A 24 6.24 -3.63 7.99
CA LEU A 24 5.14 -4.52 7.64
C LEU A 24 4.43 -5.04 8.88
N SER A 25 5.18 -5.37 9.94
CA SER A 25 4.59 -5.84 11.19
C SER A 25 3.71 -4.78 11.83
N GLN A 26 4.19 -3.55 11.89
CA GLN A 26 3.42 -2.45 12.46
C GLN A 26 2.20 -2.13 11.62
N ASP A 27 2.36 -2.16 10.31
CA ASP A 27 1.26 -1.92 9.40
C ASP A 27 0.19 -3.00 9.55
N HIS A 28 0.61 -4.26 9.70
CA HIS A 28 -0.32 -5.37 9.88
C HIS A 28 -1.16 -5.17 11.15
N ILE A 29 -0.54 -4.80 12.26
CA ILE A 29 -1.25 -4.55 13.50
C ILE A 29 -2.27 -3.43 13.32
N LYS A 30 -1.86 -2.35 12.65
CA LYS A 30 -2.76 -1.23 12.39
C LYS A 30 -3.94 -1.64 11.53
N VAL A 31 -3.68 -2.39 10.46
CA VAL A 31 -4.74 -2.83 9.55
C VAL A 31 -5.73 -3.73 10.29
N MET A 32 -5.24 -4.64 11.12
CA MET A 32 -6.11 -5.50 11.93
C MET A 32 -7.02 -4.67 12.83
N SER A 33 -6.46 -3.64 13.46
CA SER A 33 -7.23 -2.75 14.31
C SER A 33 -8.33 -2.02 13.53
N LEU A 34 -8.02 -1.61 12.30
CA LEU A 34 -8.99 -0.93 11.46
C LEU A 34 -10.09 -1.89 11.00
N VAL A 35 -9.73 -3.12 10.70
CA VAL A 35 -10.71 -4.14 10.30
C VAL A 35 -11.73 -4.38 11.41
N ASP A 36 -11.29 -4.33 12.67
CA ASP A 36 -12.20 -4.50 13.81
C ASP A 36 -13.25 -3.40 13.90
N GLN A 37 -13.04 -2.28 13.21
CA GLN A 37 -13.97 -1.17 13.22
C GLN A 37 -14.98 -1.21 12.06
N ILE A 38 -14.82 -2.15 11.15
CA ILE A 38 -15.70 -2.24 9.98
C ILE A 38 -17.05 -2.81 10.37
N THR A 39 -18.13 -2.18 9.90
CA THR A 39 -19.47 -2.72 10.00
C THR A 39 -20.05 -2.79 8.59
N GLY A 40 -20.88 -3.81 8.34
CA GLY A 40 -21.53 -3.95 7.04
C GLY A 40 -20.61 -4.45 5.93
N TYR A 41 -19.80 -5.45 6.21
CA TYR A 41 -18.81 -5.99 5.25
C TYR A 41 -19.40 -6.36 3.89
N ASN A 42 -20.63 -6.85 3.87
CA ASN A 42 -21.24 -7.38 2.66
C ASN A 42 -22.06 -6.35 1.91
N GLU A 43 -22.05 -5.11 2.37
CA GLU A 43 -22.85 -4.04 1.81
C GLU A 43 -21.98 -3.02 1.07
N GLU A 44 -22.44 -2.60 -0.11
CA GLU A 44 -21.80 -1.50 -0.81
C GLU A 44 -22.16 -0.18 -0.12
N PRO A 45 -21.24 0.79 0.01
CA PRO A 45 -19.87 0.77 -0.51
C PRO A 45 -18.84 0.21 0.48
N VAL A 46 -19.24 -0.38 1.60
CA VAL A 46 -18.32 -0.81 2.65
C VAL A 46 -17.50 -2.03 2.25
N LYS A 47 -17.98 -2.82 1.29
CA LYS A 47 -17.33 -4.06 0.90
C LYS A 47 -15.86 -3.84 0.54
N PRO A 48 -14.91 -4.43 1.28
CA PRO A 48 -13.49 -4.19 1.03
C PRO A 48 -13.03 -4.78 -0.30
N VAL A 49 -12.05 -4.10 -0.90
CA VAL A 49 -11.33 -4.63 -2.05
C VAL A 49 -9.99 -5.13 -1.54
N MET A 50 -9.82 -6.45 -1.50
CA MET A 50 -8.58 -7.06 -1.05
C MET A 50 -8.11 -8.07 -2.06
N ARG A 51 -6.88 -7.90 -2.53
CA ARG A 51 -6.27 -8.80 -3.51
C ARG A 51 -4.80 -8.99 -3.16
N SER A 52 -4.33 -10.21 -3.27
CA SER A 52 -2.93 -10.51 -3.11
C SER A 52 -2.57 -11.63 -4.07
N LYS A 53 -1.61 -11.37 -4.93
CA LYS A 53 -1.18 -12.35 -5.92
C LYS A 53 0.20 -11.97 -6.45
N THR A 54 0.97 -12.97 -6.84
CA THR A 54 2.24 -12.77 -7.49
C THR A 54 2.05 -12.87 -9.00
N PHE A 55 2.61 -11.91 -9.72
CA PHE A 55 2.52 -11.86 -11.18
C PHE A 55 3.91 -11.84 -11.78
N ASN A 56 4.05 -12.40 -12.96
CA ASN A 56 5.26 -12.29 -13.75
C ASN A 56 4.99 -11.33 -14.91
N VAL A 57 5.64 -10.18 -14.89
CA VAL A 57 5.43 -9.14 -15.89
C VAL A 57 6.76 -8.57 -16.35
N PRO A 58 6.82 -8.01 -17.56
CA PRO A 58 8.02 -7.29 -18.00
C PRO A 58 8.32 -6.12 -17.06
N GLU A 59 9.60 -5.84 -16.88
CA GLU A 59 10.01 -4.75 -15.98
C GLU A 59 9.40 -3.41 -16.39
N LYS A 60 9.33 -3.16 -17.69
CA LYS A 60 8.72 -1.92 -18.20
C LYS A 60 7.26 -1.81 -17.78
N LYS A 61 6.53 -2.91 -17.84
CA LYS A 61 5.13 -2.93 -17.42
C LYS A 61 5.00 -2.70 -15.92
N TYR A 62 5.91 -3.27 -15.15
CA TYR A 62 5.96 -3.01 -13.71
C TYR A 62 6.11 -1.52 -13.42
N GLN A 63 7.04 -0.85 -14.14
CA GLN A 63 7.28 0.58 -13.93
C GLN A 63 6.03 1.41 -14.26
N GLU A 64 5.34 1.05 -15.33
CA GLU A 64 4.12 1.75 -15.71
C GLU A 64 3.03 1.62 -14.65
N ILE A 65 2.85 0.41 -14.14
CA ILE A 65 1.83 0.14 -13.12
C ILE A 65 2.20 0.82 -11.80
N ALA A 66 3.48 0.80 -11.43
CA ALA A 66 3.93 1.48 -10.22
C ALA A 66 3.62 2.97 -10.27
N ALA A 67 3.80 3.59 -11.43
CA ALA A 67 3.46 4.99 -11.62
C ALA A 67 1.95 5.23 -11.46
N GLN A 68 1.14 4.32 -11.98
CA GLN A 68 -0.32 4.41 -11.85
C GLN A 68 -0.76 4.29 -10.40
N LEU A 69 -0.14 3.37 -9.65
CA LEU A 69 -0.45 3.21 -8.23
C LEU A 69 -0.09 4.46 -7.43
N LYS A 70 1.03 5.08 -7.77
CA LYS A 70 1.41 6.34 -7.14
C LYS A 70 0.39 7.44 -7.41
N GLN A 71 -0.13 7.50 -8.63
CA GLN A 71 -1.17 8.46 -8.97
C GLN A 71 -2.45 8.24 -8.16
N ILE A 72 -2.82 6.99 -7.96
CA ILE A 72 -3.99 6.67 -7.14
C ILE A 72 -3.80 7.18 -5.71
N TYR A 73 -2.64 6.96 -5.14
CA TYR A 73 -2.31 7.47 -3.82
C TYR A 73 -2.42 8.99 -3.76
N ASP A 74 -1.86 9.67 -4.76
CA ASP A 74 -1.89 11.13 -4.83
C ASP A 74 -3.33 11.66 -4.93
N GLN A 75 -4.20 10.94 -5.65
CA GLN A 75 -5.60 11.31 -5.75
C GLN A 75 -6.30 11.27 -4.39
N LEU A 76 -5.98 10.25 -3.60
CA LEU A 76 -6.56 10.14 -2.26
C LEU A 76 -6.07 11.24 -1.35
N GLU A 77 -4.78 11.58 -1.42
CA GLU A 77 -4.25 12.69 -0.63
C GLU A 77 -4.92 14.00 -1.00
N SER A 78 -5.11 14.24 -2.29
CA SER A 78 -5.78 15.47 -2.76
C SER A 78 -7.22 15.52 -2.31
N ALA A 79 -7.90 14.39 -2.33
CA ALA A 79 -9.30 14.32 -1.90
C ALA A 79 -9.46 14.57 -0.41
N GLN A 80 -8.44 14.23 0.38
CA GLN A 80 -8.45 14.46 1.82
C GLN A 80 -8.36 15.94 2.16
N ALA A 81 -7.70 16.72 1.32
CA ALA A 81 -7.39 18.11 1.62
C ALA A 81 -8.65 18.98 1.69
N GLY A 82 -9.04 19.33 2.89
CA GLY A 82 -10.01 20.39 3.11
C GLY A 82 -11.48 20.02 3.14
N ASP A 83 -11.82 18.75 3.11
CA ASP A 83 -13.24 18.40 3.09
C ASP A 83 -13.65 17.60 4.32
N LYS A 84 -14.39 18.27 5.22
CA LYS A 84 -14.95 17.64 6.41
C LYS A 84 -16.48 17.56 6.30
N LYS A 85 -16.97 17.21 5.14
CA LYS A 85 -18.40 17.08 4.97
C LYS A 85 -18.92 15.81 5.64
N SER A 86 -20.20 15.86 6.03
CA SER A 86 -20.82 14.76 6.76
C SER A 86 -20.91 13.46 5.95
N ASP A 87 -20.78 13.54 4.63
CA ASP A 87 -20.82 12.36 3.75
C ASP A 87 -19.45 11.75 3.47
N SER A 88 -18.41 12.28 4.09
CA SER A 88 -17.09 11.68 3.90
C SER A 88 -16.96 10.35 4.65
N VAL A 89 -16.14 9.46 4.11
CA VAL A 89 -15.87 8.17 4.73
C VAL A 89 -14.38 8.06 4.97
N SER A 90 -13.99 7.28 5.97
CA SER A 90 -12.60 7.01 6.25
C SER A 90 -12.20 5.74 5.49
N VAL A 91 -11.16 5.86 4.67
CA VAL A 91 -10.66 4.73 3.88
C VAL A 91 -9.20 4.49 4.22
N HIS A 92 -8.80 3.24 4.15
CA HIS A 92 -7.41 2.85 4.33
C HIS A 92 -6.94 2.17 3.05
N LEU A 93 -5.83 2.65 2.50
CA LEU A 93 -5.20 2.06 1.34
C LEU A 93 -3.84 1.50 1.74
N ASP A 94 -3.66 0.22 1.51
CA ASP A 94 -2.39 -0.46 1.77
C ASP A 94 -1.85 -0.95 0.42
N MET A 95 -0.71 -0.42 0.00
CA MET A 95 -0.10 -0.78 -1.26
C MET A 95 1.25 -1.44 -1.03
N LYS A 96 1.37 -2.67 -1.50
CA LYS A 96 2.62 -3.41 -1.45
C LYS A 96 2.86 -3.99 -2.85
N PHE A 97 3.63 -3.28 -3.64
CA PHE A 97 3.90 -3.63 -5.03
C PHE A 97 5.39 -3.51 -5.27
N PHE A 98 6.06 -4.64 -5.44
CA PHE A 98 7.52 -4.64 -5.52
C PHE A 98 8.03 -5.82 -6.32
N ILE A 99 9.24 -5.68 -6.84
CA ILE A 99 9.96 -6.76 -7.50
C ILE A 99 10.68 -7.56 -6.44
N PHE A 100 10.39 -8.85 -6.33
CA PHE A 100 11.10 -9.69 -5.36
C PHE A 100 12.14 -10.58 -6.04
N LYS A 101 12.03 -10.79 -7.34
CA LYS A 101 13.00 -11.57 -8.10
C LYS A 101 13.12 -10.99 -9.49
N LYS A 102 14.26 -10.40 -9.79
CA LYS A 102 14.51 -9.82 -11.09
C LYS A 102 15.02 -10.88 -12.06
N SER A 103 14.52 -10.84 -13.29
CA SER A 103 14.96 -11.75 -14.33
C SER A 103 16.45 -11.56 -14.60
N SER A 104 17.18 -12.66 -14.78
CA SER A 104 18.63 -12.65 -14.96
C SER A 104 19.02 -12.50 -16.42
N LYS A 105 18.34 -11.77 -17.18
CA LYS A 105 18.74 -11.49 -18.56
C LYS A 105 19.23 -10.09 -18.71
#